data_77ce62e693ac71c46d0c70c60218c483
#
_entry.id   77ce62e693ac71c46d0c70c60218c483
#
_cell.length_a   1.000
_cell.length_b   1.000
_cell.length_c   1.000
_cell.angle_alpha   90.00
_cell.angle_beta   90.00
_cell.angle_gamma   90.00
#
_symmetry.space_group_name_H-M   'P 1'
#
loop_
_entity.id
_entity.type
_entity.pdbx_description
1 polymer ?
#
loop_
_entity_poly.entity_id
_entity_poly.type
_entity_poly.pdbx_seq_one_letter_code
_entity_poly.pdbx_strand_id
1 'polypeptide(L)'
;MAASKAKGKLVSIVINNEYIKICEITKSGKNSVVHKTVTIPAPEDCYVEGVIEQTDVLAKAIKVVMDEHRFNANNVAFSISSPRLATKEVLIPNVKANKIDKLVQANATEYFPVNMDEYIIQYTVLEKVEDQGQEKIKLMVAAVPSEVVESYYGLAKALGLKVAFVDYAGNSTYQIMKQQIGPEVSLVIQVENDGTVINIFKDNVLQLQRNVPYGKSMLVNAVMEKYGLKLSLIHI
;
A
#
# COMPACT_ATOMS: atom_id res chain seq x y z
N MET A 1 7.62 -4.68 -9.53
CA MET A 1 8.28 -6.00 -9.37
C MET A 1 7.34 -7.09 -9.84
N ALA A 2 7.84 -8.06 -10.61
CA ALA A 2 7.07 -9.27 -10.87
C ALA A 2 6.78 -9.94 -9.52
N ALA A 3 5.50 -10.12 -9.19
CA ALA A 3 5.11 -10.83 -7.98
C ALA A 3 5.85 -12.17 -7.96
N SER A 4 6.72 -12.36 -6.98
CA SER A 4 7.38 -13.63 -6.72
C SER A 4 6.30 -14.70 -6.74
N LYS A 5 6.52 -15.80 -7.46
CA LYS A 5 5.65 -16.99 -7.43
C LYS A 5 5.79 -17.66 -6.07
N ALA A 6 5.36 -17.01 -5.00
CA ALA A 6 5.27 -17.62 -3.69
C ALA A 6 4.27 -18.77 -3.80
N LYS A 7 4.80 -19.99 -3.92
CA LYS A 7 4.00 -21.22 -3.81
C LYS A 7 3.77 -21.47 -2.33
N GLY A 8 2.50 -21.62 -1.92
CA GLY A 8 2.15 -21.97 -0.55
C GLY A 8 1.33 -20.86 0.15
N LYS A 9 1.26 -20.99 1.47
CA LYS A 9 0.58 -20.02 2.30
C LYS A 9 1.39 -18.75 2.48
N LEU A 10 0.70 -17.63 2.45
CA LEU A 10 1.22 -16.27 2.62
C LEU A 10 0.45 -15.60 3.76
N VAL A 11 1.13 -14.91 4.64
CA VAL A 11 0.51 -13.97 5.56
C VAL A 11 0.56 -12.57 4.95
N SER A 12 -0.58 -11.93 4.84
CA SER A 12 -0.68 -10.50 4.50
C SER A 12 -0.88 -9.70 5.79
N ILE A 13 -0.07 -8.68 6.00
CA ILE A 13 -0.14 -7.82 7.17
C ILE A 13 -0.33 -6.36 6.73
N VAL A 14 -1.37 -5.73 7.25
CA VAL A 14 -1.66 -4.31 7.11
C VAL A 14 -1.56 -3.68 8.50
N ILE A 15 -0.83 -2.58 8.60
CA ILE A 15 -0.57 -1.87 9.86
C ILE A 15 -0.95 -0.41 9.67
N ASN A 16 -1.66 0.12 10.64
CA ASN A 16 -1.89 1.56 10.81
C ASN A 16 -1.92 1.90 12.32
N ASN A 17 -2.18 3.14 12.67
CA ASN A 17 -2.17 3.61 14.07
C ASN A 17 -3.28 3.02 14.94
N GLU A 18 -4.35 2.46 14.34
CA GLU A 18 -5.49 1.93 15.09
C GLU A 18 -5.42 0.42 15.22
N TYR A 19 -5.01 -0.26 14.15
CA TYR A 19 -5.07 -1.72 14.10
C TYR A 19 -3.96 -2.36 13.28
N ILE A 20 -3.75 -3.63 13.56
CA ILE A 20 -2.97 -4.56 12.74
C ILE A 20 -3.95 -5.60 12.22
N LYS A 21 -4.05 -5.75 10.91
CA LYS A 21 -4.84 -6.81 10.27
C LYS A 21 -3.92 -7.85 9.67
N ILE A 22 -4.14 -9.11 10.04
CA ILE A 22 -3.34 -10.26 9.64
C ILE A 22 -4.25 -11.25 8.92
N CYS A 23 -3.90 -11.60 7.67
CA CYS A 23 -4.67 -12.54 6.87
C CYS A 23 -3.78 -13.69 6.38
N GLU A 24 -4.20 -14.93 6.56
CA GLU A 24 -3.56 -16.09 5.93
C GLU A 24 -4.24 -16.39 4.60
N ILE A 25 -3.46 -16.42 3.53
CA ILE A 25 -3.94 -16.52 2.16
C ILE A 25 -3.19 -17.64 1.43
N THR A 26 -3.87 -18.38 0.58
CA THR A 26 -3.24 -19.26 -0.42
C THR A 26 -3.67 -18.82 -1.81
N LYS A 27 -2.70 -18.70 -2.72
CA LYS A 27 -2.97 -18.42 -4.13
C LYS A 27 -3.28 -19.75 -4.85
N SER A 28 -4.45 -19.83 -5.47
CA SER A 28 -4.90 -20.98 -6.26
C SER A 28 -5.23 -20.51 -7.69
N GLY A 29 -4.26 -20.62 -8.59
CA GLY A 29 -4.41 -20.15 -9.98
C GLY A 29 -4.63 -18.63 -10.05
N LYS A 30 -5.78 -18.22 -10.60
CA LYS A 30 -6.22 -16.81 -10.66
C LYS A 30 -6.91 -16.34 -9.37
N ASN A 31 -7.34 -17.25 -8.51
CA ASN A 31 -8.07 -16.95 -7.29
C ASN A 31 -7.15 -16.97 -6.07
N SER A 32 -7.54 -16.23 -5.04
CA SER A 32 -6.91 -16.29 -3.73
C SER A 32 -7.95 -16.76 -2.71
N VAL A 33 -7.54 -17.68 -1.84
CA VAL A 33 -8.39 -18.20 -0.76
C VAL A 33 -7.88 -17.62 0.55
N VAL A 34 -8.72 -16.87 1.24
CA VAL A 34 -8.46 -16.37 2.59
C VAL A 34 -8.89 -17.44 3.58
N HIS A 35 -7.96 -17.93 4.40
CA HIS A 35 -8.20 -18.97 5.39
C HIS A 35 -8.55 -18.40 6.75
N LYS A 36 -7.86 -17.32 7.13
CA LYS A 36 -8.00 -16.67 8.44
C LYS A 36 -7.81 -15.16 8.29
N THR A 37 -8.54 -14.42 9.09
CA THR A 37 -8.35 -12.98 9.24
C THR A 37 -8.50 -12.63 10.70
N VAL A 38 -7.53 -11.92 11.24
CA VAL A 38 -7.54 -11.41 12.62
C VAL A 38 -7.18 -9.94 12.59
N THR A 39 -7.88 -9.13 13.37
CA THR A 39 -7.58 -7.72 13.56
C THR A 39 -7.37 -7.48 15.05
N ILE A 40 -6.28 -6.84 15.40
CA ILE A 40 -5.96 -6.44 16.76
C ILE A 40 -5.68 -4.93 16.83
N PRO A 41 -5.87 -4.29 17.99
CA PRO A 41 -5.42 -2.91 18.16
C PRO A 41 -3.91 -2.80 17.92
N ALA A 42 -3.48 -1.73 17.27
CA ALA A 42 -2.07 -1.41 17.17
C ALA A 42 -1.57 -0.88 18.54
N PRO A 43 -0.39 -1.32 19.01
CA PRO A 43 0.24 -0.70 20.18
C PRO A 43 0.52 0.79 19.91
N GLU A 44 0.42 1.61 20.95
CA GLU A 44 0.66 3.04 20.85
C GLU A 44 2.11 3.33 20.41
N ASP A 45 2.29 4.39 19.64
CA ASP A 45 3.59 4.90 19.15
C ASP A 45 4.45 3.87 18.38
N CYS A 46 3.86 2.79 17.90
CA CYS A 46 4.57 1.78 17.12
C CYS A 46 4.64 2.09 15.62
N TYR A 47 3.79 3.01 15.13
CA TYR A 47 3.64 3.32 13.72
C TYR A 47 3.40 4.81 13.51
N VAL A 48 4.30 5.46 12.77
CA VAL A 48 4.25 6.91 12.51
C VAL A 48 4.49 7.16 11.03
N GLU A 49 3.56 7.80 10.35
CA GLU A 49 3.66 8.20 8.92
C GLU A 49 4.08 7.07 7.95
N GLY A 50 3.79 5.84 8.29
CA GLY A 50 4.17 4.68 7.48
C GLY A 50 5.39 3.95 7.98
N VAL A 51 6.16 4.50 8.92
CA VAL A 51 7.34 3.88 9.51
C VAL A 51 6.96 3.06 10.74
N ILE A 52 7.54 1.89 10.89
CA ILE A 52 7.45 1.06 12.09
C ILE A 52 8.55 1.48 13.05
N GLU A 53 8.18 2.24 14.09
CA GLU A 53 9.13 2.80 15.06
C GLU A 53 9.55 1.77 16.13
N GLN A 54 8.61 0.96 16.62
CA GLN A 54 8.87 0.00 17.68
C GLN A 54 8.71 -1.44 17.19
N THR A 55 9.66 -1.88 16.38
CA THR A 55 9.65 -3.19 15.70
C THR A 55 9.45 -4.34 16.69
N ASP A 56 10.12 -4.35 17.84
CA ASP A 56 10.07 -5.47 18.79
C ASP A 56 8.70 -5.58 19.47
N VAL A 57 8.10 -4.46 19.84
CA VAL A 57 6.76 -4.41 20.45
C VAL A 57 5.73 -4.93 19.46
N LEU A 58 5.80 -4.45 18.23
CA LEU A 58 4.90 -4.84 17.15
C LEU A 58 5.06 -6.33 16.80
N ALA A 59 6.31 -6.79 16.66
CA ALA A 59 6.60 -8.19 16.37
C ALA A 59 6.08 -9.12 17.48
N LYS A 60 6.21 -8.73 18.75
CA LYS A 60 5.69 -9.51 19.89
C LYS A 60 4.16 -9.61 19.82
N ALA A 61 3.46 -8.51 19.59
CA ALA A 61 2.01 -8.49 19.47
C ALA A 61 1.53 -9.39 18.32
N ILE A 62 2.17 -9.29 17.15
CA ILE A 62 1.83 -10.08 15.98
C ILE A 62 2.11 -11.57 16.23
N LYS A 63 3.26 -11.93 16.83
CA LYS A 63 3.60 -13.33 17.14
C LYS A 63 2.58 -13.99 18.04
N VAL A 64 2.17 -13.33 19.14
CA VAL A 64 1.15 -13.85 20.04
C VAL A 64 -0.12 -14.23 19.25
N VAL A 65 -0.60 -13.34 18.41
CA VAL A 65 -1.80 -13.57 17.60
C VAL A 65 -1.59 -14.67 16.57
N MET A 66 -0.42 -14.71 15.93
CA MET A 66 -0.11 -15.75 14.96
C MET A 66 -0.09 -17.15 15.61
N ASP A 67 0.45 -17.25 16.83
CA ASP A 67 0.52 -18.50 17.57
C ASP A 67 -0.88 -18.93 18.07
N GLU A 68 -1.64 -18.03 18.72
CA GLU A 68 -2.99 -18.29 19.21
C GLU A 68 -3.93 -18.77 18.10
N HIS A 69 -3.87 -18.13 16.95
CA HIS A 69 -4.70 -18.46 15.80
C HIS A 69 -4.06 -19.48 14.85
N ARG A 70 -2.90 -20.04 15.21
CA ARG A 70 -2.19 -21.08 14.44
C ARG A 70 -1.97 -20.68 12.98
N PHE A 71 -1.45 -19.48 12.73
CA PHE A 71 -1.00 -19.09 11.41
C PHE A 71 0.20 -19.95 11.00
N ASN A 72 0.17 -20.44 9.77
CA ASN A 72 1.22 -21.34 9.27
C ASN A 72 1.68 -20.88 7.88
N ALA A 73 2.53 -19.87 7.86
CA ALA A 73 3.13 -19.34 6.64
C ALA A 73 4.57 -18.89 6.91
N ASN A 74 5.44 -19.12 5.95
CA ASN A 74 6.85 -18.71 6.00
C ASN A 74 7.10 -17.38 5.25
N ASN A 75 6.11 -16.89 4.53
CA ASN A 75 6.23 -15.68 3.72
C ASN A 75 5.21 -14.65 4.17
N VAL A 76 5.63 -13.39 4.11
CA VAL A 76 4.77 -12.24 4.42
C VAL A 76 4.68 -11.28 3.24
N ALA A 77 3.51 -10.71 3.04
CA ALA A 77 3.27 -9.55 2.20
C ALA A 77 2.80 -8.38 3.06
N PHE A 78 3.29 -7.19 2.76
CA PHE A 78 2.85 -5.97 3.41
C PHE A 78 2.15 -5.04 2.42
N SER A 79 1.14 -4.34 2.91
CA SER A 79 0.53 -3.21 2.22
C SER A 79 0.83 -1.95 3.03
N ILE A 80 1.61 -1.05 2.46
CA ILE A 80 2.05 0.19 3.10
C ILE A 80 1.03 1.29 2.81
N SER A 81 0.65 2.04 3.83
CA SER A 81 -0.02 3.32 3.71
C SER A 81 0.86 4.38 4.37
N SER A 82 1.24 5.42 3.63
CA SER A 82 2.07 6.50 4.15
C SER A 82 1.71 7.81 3.45
N PRO A 83 1.55 8.92 4.19
CA PRO A 83 1.35 10.24 3.59
C PRO A 83 2.58 10.72 2.82
N ARG A 84 3.75 10.15 3.10
CA ARG A 84 5.03 10.46 2.42
C ARG A 84 5.21 9.70 1.11
N LEU A 85 4.30 8.78 0.77
CA LEU A 85 4.29 8.09 -0.51
C LEU A 85 3.70 9.00 -1.58
N ALA A 86 4.47 9.27 -2.62
CA ALA A 86 4.03 10.05 -3.76
C ALA A 86 3.75 9.15 -4.97
N THR A 87 2.71 9.48 -5.73
CA THR A 87 2.39 8.80 -6.99
C THR A 87 2.24 9.80 -8.11
N LYS A 88 2.68 9.42 -9.31
CA LYS A 88 2.56 10.23 -10.51
C LYS A 88 2.27 9.37 -11.72
N GLU A 89 1.28 9.77 -12.51
CA GLU A 89 1.04 9.21 -13.82
C GLU A 89 2.03 9.79 -14.82
N VAL A 90 2.68 8.94 -15.60
CA VAL A 90 3.66 9.35 -16.61
C VAL A 90 3.44 8.60 -17.93
N LEU A 91 3.72 9.26 -19.03
CA LEU A 91 3.75 8.66 -20.36
C LEU A 91 5.21 8.48 -20.78
N ILE A 92 5.56 7.27 -21.15
CA ILE A 92 6.89 6.94 -21.70
C ILE A 92 6.75 6.43 -23.13
N PRO A 93 7.80 6.52 -23.96
CA PRO A 93 7.81 5.88 -25.28
C PRO A 93 7.50 4.37 -25.20
N ASN A 94 6.89 3.81 -26.24
CA ASN A 94 6.63 2.38 -26.32
C ASN A 94 7.95 1.60 -26.45
N VAL A 95 8.48 1.15 -25.35
CA VAL A 95 9.73 0.39 -25.26
C VAL A 95 9.47 -1.05 -24.80
N LYS A 96 10.45 -1.94 -25.03
CA LYS A 96 10.36 -3.31 -24.51
C LYS A 96 10.29 -3.31 -22.98
N ALA A 97 9.53 -4.24 -22.40
CA ALA A 97 9.28 -4.31 -20.95
C ALA A 97 10.56 -4.29 -20.09
N ASN A 98 11.64 -4.92 -20.57
CA ASN A 98 12.93 -4.96 -19.88
C ASN A 98 13.69 -3.61 -19.88
N LYS A 99 13.22 -2.61 -20.63
CA LYS A 99 13.82 -1.26 -20.68
C LYS A 99 13.05 -0.25 -19.84
N ILE A 100 11.81 -0.56 -19.43
CA ILE A 100 10.95 0.36 -18.70
C ILE A 100 11.60 0.77 -17.36
N ASP A 101 12.12 -0.21 -16.61
CA ASP A 101 12.76 0.04 -15.32
C ASP A 101 13.88 1.07 -15.42
N LYS A 102 14.81 0.84 -16.36
CA LYS A 102 15.93 1.77 -16.58
C LYS A 102 15.46 3.17 -16.97
N LEU A 103 14.42 3.26 -17.79
CA LEU A 103 13.86 4.53 -18.21
C LEU A 103 13.20 5.28 -17.06
N VAL A 104 12.45 4.58 -16.23
CA VAL A 104 11.80 5.16 -15.03
C VAL A 104 12.85 5.66 -14.05
N GLN A 105 13.88 4.85 -13.75
CA GLN A 105 14.96 5.25 -12.84
C GLN A 105 15.74 6.46 -13.36
N ALA A 106 16.05 6.52 -14.66
CA ALA A 106 16.78 7.63 -15.24
C ALA A 106 16.03 8.97 -15.20
N ASN A 107 14.69 8.93 -15.23
CA ASN A 107 13.85 10.13 -15.22
C ASN A 107 13.17 10.39 -13.87
N ALA A 108 13.54 9.66 -12.82
CA ALA A 108 12.86 9.73 -11.52
C ALA A 108 12.86 11.15 -10.91
N THR A 109 13.96 11.90 -11.08
CA THR A 109 14.09 13.30 -10.62
C THR A 109 13.14 14.28 -11.33
N GLU A 110 12.73 13.95 -12.55
CA GLU A 110 11.72 14.74 -13.28
C GLU A 110 10.29 14.44 -12.81
N TYR A 111 10.10 13.26 -12.25
CA TYR A 111 8.79 12.84 -11.76
C TYR A 111 8.52 13.37 -10.36
N PHE A 112 9.53 13.38 -9.50
CA PHE A 112 9.40 13.73 -8.08
C PHE A 112 10.50 14.71 -7.66
N PRO A 113 10.14 15.85 -7.02
CA PRO A 113 11.11 16.83 -6.52
C PRO A 113 11.66 16.41 -5.14
N VAL A 114 12.23 15.21 -5.04
CA VAL A 114 12.77 14.63 -3.79
C VAL A 114 14.18 14.11 -4.02
N ASN A 115 14.92 13.90 -2.94
CA ASN A 115 16.24 13.27 -3.02
C ASN A 115 16.09 11.77 -3.36
N MET A 116 16.45 11.39 -4.58
CA MET A 116 16.27 10.02 -5.08
C MET A 116 17.07 8.97 -4.32
N ASP A 117 18.15 9.34 -3.66
CA ASP A 117 18.96 8.41 -2.86
C ASP A 117 18.24 7.92 -1.59
N GLU A 118 17.21 8.67 -1.17
CA GLU A 118 16.38 8.35 0.01
C GLU A 118 15.05 7.67 -0.36
N TYR A 119 14.79 7.45 -1.67
CA TYR A 119 13.51 6.93 -2.14
C TYR A 119 13.67 5.69 -3.01
N ILE A 120 12.75 4.76 -2.82
CA ILE A 120 12.56 3.61 -3.71
C ILE A 120 11.51 3.97 -4.73
N ILE A 121 11.89 3.89 -6.02
CA ILE A 121 10.99 4.15 -7.15
C ILE A 121 10.51 2.82 -7.71
N GLN A 122 9.20 2.71 -7.87
CA GLN A 122 8.53 1.56 -8.49
C GLN A 122 7.46 2.04 -9.47
N TYR A 123 7.03 1.17 -10.37
CA TYR A 123 5.99 1.51 -11.33
C TYR A 123 5.03 0.36 -11.60
N THR A 124 3.83 0.71 -12.01
CA THR A 124 2.82 -0.20 -12.55
C THR A 124 2.46 0.24 -13.96
N VAL A 125 2.49 -0.69 -14.90
CA VAL A 125 2.01 -0.43 -16.27
C VAL A 125 0.48 -0.42 -16.23
N LEU A 126 -0.11 0.70 -16.66
CA LEU A 126 -1.55 0.88 -16.70
C LEU A 126 -2.11 0.41 -18.04
N GLU A 127 -1.68 1.05 -19.12
CA GLU A 127 -2.16 0.78 -20.47
C GLU A 127 -1.17 1.26 -21.54
N LYS A 128 -1.42 0.88 -22.80
CA LYS A 128 -0.82 1.52 -23.96
C LYS A 128 -1.80 2.53 -24.53
N VAL A 129 -1.30 3.70 -24.87
CA VAL A 129 -2.08 4.80 -25.42
C VAL A 129 -1.45 5.33 -26.68
N GLU A 130 -2.24 5.92 -27.55
CA GLU A 130 -1.76 6.75 -28.66
C GLU A 130 -1.76 8.20 -28.22
N ASP A 131 -0.62 8.85 -28.27
CA ASP A 131 -0.47 10.27 -27.95
C ASP A 131 0.33 10.94 -29.04
N GLN A 132 -0.26 11.97 -29.66
CA GLN A 132 0.30 12.72 -30.80
C GLN A 132 0.77 11.81 -31.97
N GLY A 133 -0.01 10.77 -32.29
CA GLY A 133 0.33 9.82 -33.38
C GLY A 133 1.46 8.85 -33.04
N GLN A 134 1.86 8.73 -31.78
CA GLN A 134 2.87 7.81 -31.32
C GLN A 134 2.32 6.88 -30.24
N GLU A 135 2.65 5.59 -30.33
CA GLU A 135 2.37 4.65 -29.25
C GLU A 135 3.22 4.99 -28.02
N LYS A 136 2.56 5.19 -26.88
CA LYS A 136 3.19 5.41 -25.58
C LYS A 136 2.67 4.38 -24.56
N ILE A 137 3.42 4.23 -23.49
CA ILE A 137 3.03 3.42 -22.34
C ILE A 137 2.71 4.36 -21.18
N LYS A 138 1.52 4.21 -20.63
CA LYS A 138 1.05 4.93 -19.46
C LYS A 138 1.44 4.13 -18.21
N LEU A 139 2.15 4.77 -17.30
CA LEU A 139 2.61 4.19 -16.04
C LEU A 139 2.05 4.98 -14.87
N MET A 140 1.77 4.28 -13.76
CA MET A 140 1.72 4.87 -12.44
C MET A 140 3.09 4.64 -11.78
N VAL A 141 3.82 5.71 -11.51
CA VAL A 141 5.10 5.65 -10.80
C VAL A 141 4.85 6.04 -9.35
N ALA A 142 5.43 5.30 -8.42
CA ALA A 142 5.38 5.54 -7.00
C ALA A 142 6.78 5.76 -6.44
N ALA A 143 6.92 6.77 -5.58
CA ALA A 143 8.12 7.06 -4.80
C ALA A 143 7.80 6.83 -3.31
N VAL A 144 8.56 5.97 -2.65
CA VAL A 144 8.39 5.61 -1.23
C VAL A 144 9.71 5.86 -0.52
N PRO A 145 9.74 6.55 0.64
CA PRO A 145 10.97 6.69 1.42
C PRO A 145 11.56 5.32 1.76
N SER A 146 12.88 5.17 1.59
CA SER A 146 13.58 3.89 1.83
C SER A 146 13.39 3.41 3.26
N GLU A 147 13.43 4.32 4.24
CA GLU A 147 13.22 4.00 5.66
C GLU A 147 11.87 3.34 5.94
N VAL A 148 10.80 3.78 5.23
CA VAL A 148 9.48 3.14 5.35
C VAL A 148 9.60 1.68 4.97
N VAL A 149 10.15 1.37 3.80
CA VAL A 149 10.27 0.01 3.30
C VAL A 149 11.18 -0.84 4.20
N GLU A 150 12.31 -0.27 4.64
CA GLU A 150 13.29 -0.92 5.51
C GLU A 150 12.67 -1.31 6.87
N SER A 151 11.80 -0.47 7.44
CA SER A 151 11.11 -0.78 8.70
C SER A 151 10.25 -2.05 8.60
N TYR A 152 9.58 -2.27 7.46
CA TYR A 152 8.81 -3.50 7.22
C TYR A 152 9.70 -4.73 7.01
N TYR A 153 10.87 -4.57 6.38
CA TYR A 153 11.85 -5.67 6.32
C TYR A 153 12.41 -6.01 7.70
N GLY A 154 12.62 -5.00 8.55
CA GLY A 154 12.98 -5.18 9.96
C GLY A 154 11.92 -6.00 10.71
N LEU A 155 10.64 -5.64 10.56
CA LEU A 155 9.54 -6.37 11.16
C LEU A 155 9.46 -7.81 10.65
N ALA A 156 9.59 -8.05 9.34
CA ALA A 156 9.59 -9.39 8.80
C ALA A 156 10.69 -10.25 9.38
N LYS A 157 11.90 -9.69 9.52
CA LYS A 157 13.04 -10.35 10.17
C LYS A 157 12.75 -10.69 11.64
N ALA A 158 12.18 -9.75 12.40
CA ALA A 158 11.79 -9.97 13.79
C ALA A 158 10.71 -11.06 13.93
N LEU A 159 9.79 -11.15 12.95
CA LEU A 159 8.77 -12.21 12.89
C LEU A 159 9.34 -13.58 12.44
N GLY A 160 10.54 -13.64 11.88
CA GLY A 160 11.11 -14.85 11.29
C GLY A 160 10.49 -15.21 9.93
N LEU A 161 9.87 -14.23 9.23
CA LEU A 161 9.19 -14.43 7.95
C LEU A 161 10.03 -13.89 6.79
N LYS A 162 9.88 -14.51 5.62
CA LYS A 162 10.49 -14.01 4.37
C LYS A 162 9.54 -13.06 3.67
N VAL A 163 10.02 -11.88 3.32
CA VAL A 163 9.24 -10.91 2.54
C VAL A 163 9.01 -11.45 1.14
N ALA A 164 7.75 -11.71 0.80
CA ALA A 164 7.34 -12.10 -0.55
C ALA A 164 7.22 -10.87 -1.45
N PHE A 165 6.57 -9.83 -0.96
CA PHE A 165 6.50 -8.52 -1.58
C PHE A 165 6.03 -7.45 -0.56
N VAL A 166 6.35 -6.22 -0.89
CA VAL A 166 5.80 -5.03 -0.25
C VAL A 166 5.10 -4.23 -1.35
N ASP A 167 3.86 -3.86 -1.11
CA ASP A 167 3.07 -3.05 -2.02
C ASP A 167 2.49 -1.84 -1.26
N TYR A 168 1.95 -0.87 -1.96
CA TYR A 168 1.25 0.24 -1.30
C TYR A 168 -0.27 0.11 -1.49
N ALA A 169 -1.01 0.66 -0.54
CA ALA A 169 -2.47 0.51 -0.45
C ALA A 169 -3.20 0.91 -1.74
N GLY A 170 -2.76 2.00 -2.38
CA GLY A 170 -3.35 2.46 -3.64
C GLY A 170 -3.21 1.48 -4.79
N ASN A 171 -2.04 0.84 -4.97
CA ASN A 171 -1.89 -0.18 -6.00
C ASN A 171 -2.68 -1.45 -5.66
N SER A 172 -2.68 -1.86 -4.39
CA SER A 172 -3.50 -2.99 -3.94
C SER A 172 -4.99 -2.77 -4.26
N THR A 173 -5.50 -1.58 -4.00
CA THR A 173 -6.87 -1.18 -4.36
C THR A 173 -7.09 -1.22 -5.87
N TYR A 174 -6.18 -0.64 -6.65
CA TYR A 174 -6.25 -0.71 -8.10
C TYR A 174 -6.33 -2.15 -8.63
N GLN A 175 -5.48 -3.05 -8.12
CA GLN A 175 -5.47 -4.44 -8.58
C GLN A 175 -6.79 -5.18 -8.31
N ILE A 176 -7.50 -4.83 -7.23
CA ILE A 176 -8.81 -5.39 -6.89
C ILE A 176 -9.90 -4.73 -7.72
N MET A 177 -9.92 -3.40 -7.75
CA MET A 177 -11.02 -2.62 -8.32
C MET A 177 -11.12 -2.75 -9.83
N LYS A 178 -9.99 -2.83 -10.55
CA LYS A 178 -9.98 -3.00 -12.01
C LYS A 178 -10.74 -4.23 -12.54
N GLN A 179 -11.07 -5.18 -11.66
CA GLN A 179 -11.86 -6.37 -12.00
C GLN A 179 -13.34 -6.22 -11.64
N GLN A 180 -13.73 -5.19 -10.89
CA GLN A 180 -15.05 -5.02 -10.30
C GLN A 180 -15.79 -3.79 -10.85
N ILE A 181 -15.04 -2.76 -11.29
CA ILE A 181 -15.62 -1.55 -11.87
C ILE A 181 -15.84 -1.71 -13.37
N GLY A 182 -16.90 -1.05 -13.86
CA GLY A 182 -17.24 -1.02 -15.28
C GLY A 182 -16.41 0.03 -16.08
N PRO A 183 -16.76 0.21 -17.36
CA PRO A 183 -16.07 1.20 -18.23
C PRO A 183 -16.36 2.65 -17.85
N GLU A 184 -17.35 2.89 -17.02
CA GLU A 184 -17.73 4.23 -16.57
C GLU A 184 -16.66 4.87 -15.68
N VAL A 185 -16.73 6.20 -15.53
CA VAL A 185 -15.87 6.90 -14.57
C VAL A 185 -16.30 6.50 -13.16
N SER A 186 -15.39 5.91 -12.43
CA SER A 186 -15.61 5.46 -11.05
C SER A 186 -14.63 6.14 -10.10
N LEU A 187 -15.15 6.58 -8.95
CA LEU A 187 -14.37 7.17 -7.86
C LEU A 187 -14.36 6.20 -6.68
N VAL A 188 -13.16 5.80 -6.26
CA VAL A 188 -12.95 4.96 -5.06
C VAL A 188 -12.21 5.77 -4.02
N ILE A 189 -12.84 6.00 -2.90
CA ILE A 189 -12.29 6.75 -1.76
C ILE A 189 -12.11 5.77 -0.60
N GLN A 190 -10.88 5.68 -0.10
CA GLN A 190 -10.55 4.93 1.12
C GLN A 190 -10.17 5.93 2.20
N VAL A 191 -11.04 6.08 3.19
CA VAL A 191 -10.78 6.93 4.37
C VAL A 191 -10.15 6.06 5.45
N GLU A 192 -8.86 6.28 5.69
CA GLU A 192 -8.11 5.65 6.76
C GLU A 192 -8.05 6.59 7.98
N ASN A 193 -7.37 6.15 9.03
CA ASN A 193 -7.25 6.99 10.23
C ASN A 193 -6.52 8.31 9.98
N ASP A 194 -5.36 8.24 9.33
CA ASP A 194 -4.43 9.37 9.18
C ASP A 194 -4.42 9.97 7.78
N GLY A 195 -5.12 9.36 6.83
CA GLY A 195 -5.15 9.82 5.45
C GLY A 195 -6.30 9.24 4.65
N THR A 196 -6.43 9.75 3.45
CA THR A 196 -7.43 9.28 2.48
C THR A 196 -6.75 9.00 1.14
N VAL A 197 -7.00 7.82 0.59
CA VAL A 197 -6.57 7.47 -0.75
C VAL A 197 -7.75 7.66 -1.71
N ILE A 198 -7.52 8.45 -2.74
CA ILE A 198 -8.51 8.74 -3.79
C ILE A 198 -8.01 8.12 -5.10
N ASN A 199 -8.82 7.27 -5.69
CA ASN A 199 -8.56 6.66 -7.00
C ASN A 199 -9.70 7.00 -7.96
N ILE A 200 -9.37 7.49 -9.14
CA ILE A 200 -10.30 7.71 -10.25
C ILE A 200 -9.99 6.70 -11.34
N PHE A 201 -11.00 5.99 -11.78
CA PHE A 201 -10.91 5.01 -12.85
C PHE A 201 -11.79 5.44 -14.03
N LYS A 202 -11.35 5.09 -15.22
CA LYS A 202 -12.12 5.17 -16.46
C LYS A 202 -11.72 3.98 -17.33
N ASP A 203 -12.68 3.30 -17.94
CA ASP A 203 -12.45 2.11 -18.78
C ASP A 203 -11.62 1.02 -18.05
N ASN A 204 -11.85 0.83 -16.75
CA ASN A 204 -11.10 -0.07 -15.86
C ASN A 204 -9.62 0.28 -15.66
N VAL A 205 -9.18 1.45 -16.12
CA VAL A 205 -7.81 1.94 -15.99
C VAL A 205 -7.75 3.05 -14.95
N LEU A 206 -6.75 2.99 -14.09
CA LEU A 206 -6.50 4.04 -13.10
C LEU A 206 -6.06 5.32 -13.83
N GLN A 207 -6.81 6.40 -13.67
CA GLN A 207 -6.55 7.70 -14.27
C GLN A 207 -5.87 8.65 -13.30
N LEU A 208 -6.19 8.56 -12.03
CA LEU A 208 -5.62 9.42 -10.99
C LEU A 208 -5.57 8.65 -9.68
N GLN A 209 -4.47 8.81 -8.97
CA GLN A 209 -4.34 8.40 -7.57
C GLN A 209 -3.77 9.55 -6.76
N ARG A 210 -4.37 9.82 -5.59
CA ARG A 210 -3.88 10.81 -4.64
C ARG A 210 -3.96 10.26 -3.23
N ASN A 211 -2.90 10.54 -2.48
CA ASN A 211 -2.88 10.38 -1.04
C ASN A 211 -3.09 11.77 -0.43
N VAL A 212 -4.10 11.90 0.41
CA VAL A 212 -4.44 13.15 1.08
C VAL A 212 -4.20 12.94 2.57
N PRO A 213 -3.41 13.80 3.24
CA PRO A 213 -3.10 13.65 4.67
C PRO A 213 -4.26 14.12 5.57
N TYR A 214 -5.47 13.71 5.21
CA TYR A 214 -6.69 13.97 5.97
C TYR A 214 -7.45 12.66 6.11
N GLY A 215 -7.60 12.20 7.34
CA GLY A 215 -8.26 10.95 7.68
C GLY A 215 -9.32 11.13 8.76
N LYS A 216 -9.81 10.01 9.25
CA LYS A 216 -10.86 9.95 10.27
C LYS A 216 -10.44 10.66 11.56
N SER A 217 -9.19 10.54 12.00
CA SER A 217 -8.67 11.18 13.20
C SER A 217 -8.82 12.71 13.19
N MET A 218 -8.56 13.34 12.06
CA MET A 218 -8.70 14.79 11.93
C MET A 218 -10.17 15.23 12.04
N LEU A 219 -11.09 14.46 11.44
CA LEU A 219 -12.52 14.73 11.55
C LEU A 219 -12.99 14.60 13.01
N VAL A 220 -12.59 13.53 13.67
CA VAL A 220 -12.90 13.28 15.09
C VAL A 220 -12.37 14.41 15.96
N ASN A 221 -11.09 14.80 15.77
CA ASN A 221 -10.47 15.89 16.53
C ASN A 221 -11.18 17.23 16.31
N ALA A 222 -11.55 17.54 15.06
CA ALA A 222 -12.29 18.76 14.76
C ALA A 222 -13.68 18.80 15.44
N VAL A 223 -14.37 17.67 15.52
CA VAL A 223 -15.64 17.55 16.24
C VAL A 223 -15.42 17.70 17.74
N MET A 224 -14.39 17.03 18.30
CA MET A 224 -14.04 17.15 19.72
C MET A 224 -13.75 18.60 20.11
N GLU A 225 -12.92 19.28 19.33
CA GLU A 225 -12.55 20.68 19.57
C GLU A 225 -13.77 21.61 19.47
N LYS A 226 -14.56 21.46 18.41
CA LYS A 226 -15.73 22.31 18.17
C LYS A 226 -16.80 22.21 19.27
N TYR A 227 -17.00 21.02 19.80
CA TYR A 227 -18.08 20.75 20.78
C TYR A 227 -17.58 20.49 22.19
N GLY A 228 -16.28 20.62 22.48
CA GLY A 228 -15.67 20.34 23.77
C GLY A 228 -15.87 18.91 24.25
N LEU A 229 -15.91 17.94 23.33
CA LEU A 229 -16.16 16.52 23.63
C LEU A 229 -14.87 15.80 23.96
N LYS A 230 -14.96 14.72 24.74
CA LYS A 230 -13.89 13.74 24.90
C LYS A 230 -14.13 12.58 23.95
N LEU A 231 -13.07 11.92 23.48
CA LEU A 231 -13.12 10.79 22.53
C LEU A 231 -14.08 9.67 23.02
N SER A 232 -14.11 9.42 24.32
CA SER A 232 -15.02 8.43 24.94
C SER A 232 -16.52 8.73 24.79
N LEU A 233 -16.86 9.93 24.35
CA LEU A 233 -18.27 10.36 24.13
C LEU A 233 -18.63 10.34 22.62
N ILE A 234 -17.69 10.06 21.76
CA ILE A 234 -17.92 9.98 20.31
C ILE A 234 -18.00 8.50 19.92
N HIS A 235 -19.21 7.99 19.73
CA HIS A 235 -19.45 6.70 19.13
C HIS A 235 -19.69 6.90 17.63
N ILE A 236 -18.72 6.56 16.81
CA ILE A 236 -18.82 6.55 15.36
C ILE A 236 -18.81 5.09 14.90
#